data_ab4b518fa46cb07c1f29f378affbc9f6
#
_entry.id   ab4b518fa46cb07c1f29f378affbc9f6
#
_cell.length_a   1.000
_cell.length_b   1.000
_cell.length_c   1.000
_cell.angle_alpha   90.00
_cell.angle_beta   90.00
_cell.angle_gamma   90.00
#
_symmetry.space_group_name_H-M   'P 1'
#
loop_
_entity.id
_entity.type
_entity.pdbx_description
1 polymer ?
#
loop_
_entity_poly.entity_id
_entity_poly.type
_entity_poly.pdbx_seq_one_letter_code
_entity_poly.pdbx_strand_id
1 'polypeptide(L)'
;MVTFTSPVQALEYLREHPVDLVISDFRMPEMDGAAFLTQARELQPHSARIIISAYADIEGIMRAINDAGVFRFVSKPWSDHELKTAIVQVLAYRALLVENQKFANEVRRQRGIITEQQAELDRLELETPGITRVRWTEDGGVLLEE
;
A
#
# COMPACT_ATOMS: atom_id res chain seq x y z
N MET A 1 -7.15 12.52 -17.11
CA MET A 1 -5.69 12.32 -17.22
C MET A 1 -5.01 13.69 -17.26
N VAL A 2 -3.97 13.88 -16.46
CA VAL A 2 -3.21 15.12 -16.41
C VAL A 2 -1.77 14.83 -16.83
N THR A 3 -1.18 15.67 -17.65
CA THR A 3 0.19 15.50 -18.14
C THR A 3 1.07 16.69 -17.72
N PHE A 4 2.33 16.38 -17.42
CA PHE A 4 3.32 17.38 -17.04
C PHE A 4 4.61 17.17 -17.84
N THR A 5 5.27 18.28 -18.18
CA THR A 5 6.59 18.24 -18.80
C THR A 5 7.72 18.43 -17.79
N SER A 6 7.39 18.88 -16.59
CA SER A 6 8.34 19.07 -15.50
C SER A 6 8.04 18.12 -14.33
N PRO A 7 9.02 17.34 -13.85
CA PRO A 7 8.80 16.50 -12.68
C PRO A 7 8.52 17.29 -11.41
N VAL A 8 9.07 18.48 -11.26
CA VAL A 8 8.81 19.33 -10.10
C VAL A 8 7.34 19.77 -10.05
N GLN A 9 6.78 20.17 -11.18
CA GLN A 9 5.36 20.55 -11.26
C GLN A 9 4.44 19.34 -11.01
N ALA A 10 4.82 18.17 -11.51
CA ALA A 10 4.07 16.96 -11.25
C ALA A 10 4.06 16.60 -9.75
N LEU A 11 5.18 16.75 -9.07
CA LEU A 11 5.26 16.51 -7.62
C LEU A 11 4.39 17.49 -6.82
N GLU A 12 4.36 18.75 -7.21
CA GLU A 12 3.48 19.74 -6.58
C GLU A 12 2.01 19.35 -6.73
N TYR A 13 1.63 18.90 -7.91
CA TYR A 13 0.27 18.39 -8.15
C TYR A 13 -0.06 17.17 -7.27
N LEU A 14 0.87 16.22 -7.14
CA LEU A 14 0.69 15.02 -6.34
C LEU A 14 0.55 15.28 -4.83
N ARG A 15 1.04 16.39 -4.35
CA ARG A 15 0.87 16.79 -2.95
C ARG A 15 -0.58 17.09 -2.59
N GLU A 16 -1.36 17.58 -3.56
CA GLU A 16 -2.72 18.06 -3.33
C GLU A 16 -3.81 17.19 -3.97
N HIS A 17 -3.45 16.37 -4.96
CA HIS A 17 -4.41 15.62 -5.76
C HIS A 17 -4.09 14.12 -5.72
N PRO A 18 -4.97 13.28 -5.15
CA PRO A 18 -4.77 11.84 -5.19
C PRO A 18 -4.91 11.31 -6.63
N VAL A 19 -4.04 10.38 -6.99
CA VAL A 19 -4.07 9.73 -8.30
C VAL A 19 -3.94 8.21 -8.13
N ASP A 20 -4.49 7.47 -9.09
CA ASP A 20 -4.43 6.02 -9.07
C ASP A 20 -3.15 5.48 -9.69
N LEU A 21 -2.61 6.19 -10.67
CA LEU A 21 -1.47 5.76 -11.47
C LEU A 21 -0.57 6.94 -11.83
N VAL A 22 0.73 6.73 -11.71
CA VAL A 22 1.77 7.66 -12.18
C VAL A 22 2.62 6.95 -13.22
N ILE A 23 2.73 7.55 -14.40
CA ILE A 23 3.58 7.06 -15.48
C ILE A 23 4.68 8.09 -15.72
N SER A 24 5.92 7.65 -15.76
CA SER A 24 7.07 8.53 -15.97
C SER A 24 8.05 7.95 -16.99
N ASP A 25 8.57 8.83 -17.83
CA ASP A 25 9.79 8.53 -18.58
C ASP A 25 10.97 8.40 -17.61
N PHE A 26 11.95 7.57 -17.96
CA PHE A 26 13.17 7.47 -17.17
C PHE A 26 14.05 8.71 -17.35
N ARG A 27 14.24 9.14 -18.58
CA ARG A 27 15.07 10.33 -18.89
C ARG A 27 14.23 11.58 -18.93
N MET A 28 14.43 12.45 -17.96
CA MET A 28 13.76 13.76 -17.89
C MET A 28 14.78 14.84 -17.50
N PRO A 29 14.53 16.10 -17.87
CA PRO A 29 15.30 17.23 -17.31
C PRO A 29 15.07 17.31 -15.79
N GLU A 30 16.04 17.85 -15.08
CA GLU A 30 16.01 18.10 -13.63
C GLU A 30 16.26 16.84 -12.78
N MET A 31 15.51 15.76 -12.98
CA MET A 31 15.70 14.49 -12.29
C MET A 31 15.30 13.31 -13.18
N ASP A 32 15.85 12.12 -12.93
CA ASP A 32 15.43 10.94 -13.67
C ASP A 32 14.10 10.36 -13.16
N GLY A 33 13.51 9.46 -13.95
CA GLY A 33 12.22 8.86 -13.60
C GLY A 33 12.26 8.03 -12.32
N ALA A 34 13.39 7.41 -12.00
CA ALA A 34 13.55 6.66 -10.76
C ALA A 34 13.47 7.59 -9.54
N ALA A 35 14.16 8.71 -9.57
CA ALA A 35 14.12 9.72 -8.52
C ALA A 35 12.72 10.33 -8.39
N PHE A 36 12.10 10.65 -9.50
CA PHE A 36 10.74 11.21 -9.53
C PHE A 36 9.72 10.23 -8.92
N LEU A 37 9.74 8.96 -9.34
CA LEU A 37 8.79 7.96 -8.85
C LEU A 37 9.04 7.59 -7.39
N THR A 38 10.27 7.68 -6.91
CA THR A 38 10.59 7.52 -5.49
C THR A 38 9.90 8.59 -4.65
N GLN A 39 9.96 9.84 -5.09
CA GLN A 39 9.28 10.94 -4.41
C GLN A 39 7.75 10.84 -4.56
N ALA A 40 7.26 10.42 -5.72
CA ALA A 40 5.84 10.17 -5.92
C ALA A 40 5.31 9.09 -4.97
N ARG A 41 6.06 8.04 -4.74
CA ARG A 41 5.74 6.99 -3.77
C ARG A 41 5.64 7.53 -2.35
N GLU A 42 6.53 8.40 -1.95
CA GLU A 42 6.50 9.03 -0.62
C GLU A 42 5.25 9.89 -0.44
N LEU A 43 4.86 10.62 -1.48
CA LEU A 43 3.65 11.48 -1.45
C LEU A 43 2.36 10.66 -1.54
N GLN A 44 2.35 9.61 -2.33
CA GLN A 44 1.18 8.77 -2.57
C GLN A 44 1.56 7.29 -2.60
N PRO A 45 1.73 6.66 -1.43
CA PRO A 45 2.18 5.27 -1.34
C PRO A 45 1.25 4.26 -2.03
N HIS A 46 -0.02 4.58 -2.14
CA HIS A 46 -1.03 3.70 -2.72
C HIS A 46 -1.23 3.87 -4.23
N SER A 47 -0.58 4.85 -4.85
CA SER A 47 -0.62 4.98 -6.31
C SER A 47 0.18 3.85 -6.97
N ALA A 48 -0.26 3.43 -8.15
CA ALA A 48 0.52 2.53 -8.99
C ALA A 48 1.58 3.34 -9.76
N ARG A 49 2.69 2.72 -10.10
CA ARG A 49 3.80 3.39 -10.79
C ARG A 49 4.29 2.56 -11.96
N ILE A 50 4.41 3.21 -13.11
CA ILE A 50 4.98 2.63 -14.33
C ILE A 50 6.11 3.52 -14.80
N ILE A 51 7.23 2.91 -15.20
CA ILE A 51 8.34 3.62 -15.82
C ILE A 51 8.44 3.24 -17.30
N ILE A 52 8.70 4.23 -18.14
CA ILE A 52 8.90 4.06 -19.58
C ILE A 52 10.35 4.39 -19.88
N SER A 53 11.04 3.51 -20.59
CA SER A 53 12.47 3.70 -20.85
C SER A 53 12.93 2.97 -22.10
N ALA A 54 14.05 3.43 -22.67
CA ALA A 54 14.77 2.70 -23.69
C ALA A 54 15.57 1.55 -23.05
N TYR A 55 15.91 0.56 -23.85
CA TYR A 55 16.62 -0.64 -23.40
C TYR A 55 18.00 -0.36 -22.78
N ALA A 56 18.60 0.78 -23.11
CA ALA A 56 19.92 1.17 -22.61
C ALA A 56 19.95 1.58 -21.12
N ASP A 57 18.78 1.75 -20.50
CA ASP A 57 18.67 2.28 -19.14
C ASP A 57 18.42 1.19 -18.07
N ILE A 58 18.90 -0.03 -18.30
CA ILE A 58 18.62 -1.20 -17.45
C ILE A 58 18.98 -0.97 -15.98
N GLU A 59 20.14 -0.36 -15.69
CA GLU A 59 20.57 -0.09 -14.30
C GLU A 59 19.60 0.88 -13.61
N GLY A 60 19.19 1.92 -14.31
CA GLY A 60 18.21 2.87 -13.80
C GLY A 60 16.84 2.25 -13.57
N ILE A 61 16.45 1.34 -14.45
CA ILE A 61 15.18 0.59 -14.32
C ILE A 61 15.23 -0.31 -13.07
N MET A 62 16.33 -1.02 -12.86
CA MET A 62 16.49 -1.86 -11.67
C MET A 62 16.43 -1.04 -10.38
N ARG A 63 17.03 0.13 -10.38
CA ARG A 63 16.95 1.06 -9.27
C ARG A 63 15.51 1.54 -9.05
N ALA A 64 14.80 1.87 -10.12
CA ALA A 64 13.40 2.29 -10.03
C ALA A 64 12.50 1.20 -9.45
N ILE A 65 12.71 -0.06 -9.84
CA ILE A 65 11.96 -1.19 -9.30
C ILE A 65 12.21 -1.33 -7.80
N ASN A 66 13.46 -1.23 -7.36
CA ASN A 66 13.85 -1.43 -5.97
C ASN A 66 13.47 -0.23 -5.08
N ASP A 67 13.77 0.98 -5.51
CA ASP A 67 13.65 2.18 -4.68
C ASP A 67 12.29 2.88 -4.80
N ALA A 68 11.77 2.96 -6.02
CA ALA A 68 10.52 3.63 -6.31
C ALA A 68 9.30 2.71 -6.24
N GLY A 69 9.49 1.41 -6.09
CA GLY A 69 8.40 0.44 -6.08
C GLY A 69 7.62 0.46 -7.39
N VAL A 70 8.32 0.48 -8.51
CA VAL A 70 7.70 0.46 -9.84
C VAL A 70 7.05 -0.89 -10.07
N PHE A 71 5.79 -0.88 -10.48
CA PHE A 71 5.00 -2.09 -10.69
C PHE A 71 5.30 -2.75 -12.01
N ARG A 72 5.60 -1.95 -13.01
CA ARG A 72 5.91 -2.42 -14.35
C ARG A 72 6.78 -1.44 -15.12
N PHE A 73 7.61 -2.01 -16.00
CA PHE A 73 8.43 -1.28 -16.96
C PHE A 73 7.85 -1.48 -18.36
N VAL A 74 7.81 -0.39 -19.14
CA VAL A 74 7.41 -0.43 -20.56
C VAL A 74 8.56 0.11 -21.40
N SER A 75 9.03 -0.68 -22.36
CA SER A 75 10.13 -0.27 -23.25
C SER A 75 9.66 0.58 -24.41
N LYS A 76 10.49 1.52 -24.81
CA LYS A 76 10.27 2.30 -26.05
C LYS A 76 10.86 1.55 -27.27
N PRO A 77 10.21 1.58 -28.43
CA PRO A 77 8.86 2.08 -28.69
C PRO A 77 7.79 1.14 -28.16
N TRP A 78 6.69 1.67 -27.66
CA TRP A 78 5.54 0.86 -27.23
C TRP A 78 4.41 0.96 -28.23
N SER A 79 3.55 -0.07 -28.27
CA SER A 79 2.27 0.00 -28.95
C SER A 79 1.18 0.44 -27.96
N ASP A 80 0.09 0.99 -28.47
CA ASP A 80 -1.06 1.35 -27.64
C ASP A 80 -1.59 0.14 -26.85
N HIS A 81 -1.57 -1.04 -27.47
CA HIS A 81 -2.00 -2.26 -26.82
C HIS A 81 -1.11 -2.65 -25.63
N GLU A 82 0.21 -2.57 -25.78
CA GLU A 82 1.16 -2.84 -24.69
C GLU A 82 0.95 -1.89 -23.51
N LEU A 83 0.81 -0.61 -23.78
CA LEU A 83 0.62 0.40 -22.74
C LEU A 83 -0.73 0.20 -22.02
N LYS A 84 -1.80 0.00 -22.76
CA LYS A 84 -3.13 -0.28 -22.18
C LYS A 84 -3.12 -1.53 -21.32
N THR A 85 -2.50 -2.60 -21.80
CA THR A 85 -2.37 -3.86 -21.05
C THR A 85 -1.58 -3.63 -19.76
N ALA A 86 -0.47 -2.91 -19.81
CA ALA A 86 0.32 -2.57 -18.64
C ALA A 86 -0.50 -1.77 -17.61
N ILE A 87 -1.24 -0.78 -18.07
CA ILE A 87 -2.09 0.05 -17.18
C ILE A 87 -3.16 -0.80 -16.50
N VAL A 88 -3.87 -1.65 -17.26
CA VAL A 88 -4.91 -2.52 -16.70
C VAL A 88 -4.32 -3.47 -15.65
N GLN A 89 -3.20 -4.10 -15.94
CA GLN A 89 -2.55 -5.04 -15.02
C GLN A 89 -2.07 -4.35 -13.75
N VAL A 90 -1.47 -3.17 -13.87
CA VAL A 90 -0.94 -2.41 -12.74
C VAL A 90 -2.05 -1.88 -11.85
N LEU A 91 -3.14 -1.39 -12.43
CA LEU A 91 -4.30 -0.94 -11.66
C LEU A 91 -5.00 -2.10 -10.94
N ALA A 92 -5.09 -3.27 -11.56
CA ALA A 92 -5.63 -4.46 -10.92
C ALA A 92 -4.76 -4.90 -9.74
N TYR A 93 -3.44 -4.90 -9.89
CA TYR A 93 -2.49 -5.21 -8.82
C TYR A 93 -2.59 -4.20 -7.67
N ARG A 94 -2.68 -2.91 -7.99
CA ARG A 94 -2.89 -1.86 -7.00
C ARG A 94 -4.18 -2.09 -6.19
N ALA A 95 -5.26 -2.43 -6.86
CA ALA A 95 -6.53 -2.69 -6.19
C ALA A 95 -6.40 -3.83 -5.18
N LEU A 96 -5.69 -4.90 -5.53
CA LEU A 96 -5.40 -6.00 -4.60
C LEU A 96 -4.57 -5.57 -3.41
N LEU A 97 -3.54 -4.74 -3.62
CA LEU A 97 -2.70 -4.24 -2.52
C LEU A 97 -3.49 -3.34 -1.57
N VAL A 98 -4.35 -2.48 -2.10
CA VAL A 98 -5.20 -1.60 -1.29
C VAL A 98 -6.20 -2.43 -0.48
N GLU A 99 -6.81 -3.43 -1.08
CA GLU A 99 -7.73 -4.35 -0.39
C GLU A 99 -7.02 -5.13 0.72
N ASN A 100 -5.84 -5.68 0.44
CA ASN A 100 -5.03 -6.37 1.44
C ASN A 100 -4.66 -5.45 2.61
N GLN A 101 -4.34 -4.19 2.34
CA GLN A 101 -4.03 -3.22 3.39
C GLN A 101 -5.23 -2.93 4.27
N LYS A 102 -6.41 -2.76 3.69
CA LYS A 102 -7.66 -2.60 4.45
C LYS A 102 -7.95 -3.81 5.31
N PHE A 103 -7.76 -5.01 4.77
CA PHE A 103 -7.96 -6.25 5.50
C PHE A 103 -6.99 -6.39 6.68
N ALA A 104 -5.71 -6.09 6.47
CA ALA A 104 -4.70 -6.09 7.52
C ALA A 104 -5.03 -5.09 8.63
N ASN A 105 -5.49 -3.89 8.27
CA ASN A 105 -5.91 -2.87 9.23
C ASN A 105 -7.13 -3.32 10.05
N GLU A 106 -8.09 -3.98 9.42
CA GLU A 106 -9.26 -4.53 10.12
C GLU A 106 -8.86 -5.61 11.12
N VAL A 107 -7.96 -6.51 10.75
CA VAL A 107 -7.43 -7.54 11.65
C VAL A 107 -6.71 -6.90 12.86
N ARG A 108 -5.89 -5.89 12.63
CA ARG A 108 -5.21 -5.15 13.72
C ARG A 108 -6.20 -4.48 14.64
N ARG A 109 -7.25 -3.88 14.09
CA ARG A 109 -8.31 -3.24 14.86
C ARG A 109 -9.03 -4.25 15.75
N GLN A 110 -9.40 -5.41 15.22
CA GLN A 110 -10.04 -6.49 15.97
C GLN A 110 -9.14 -7.01 17.09
N ARG A 111 -7.85 -7.19 16.81
CA ARG A 111 -6.87 -7.59 17.85
C ARG A 111 -6.74 -6.55 18.95
N GLY A 112 -6.75 -5.26 18.59
CA GLY A 112 -6.75 -4.17 19.55
C GLY A 112 -7.98 -4.21 20.48
N ILE A 113 -9.17 -4.43 19.94
CA ILE A 113 -10.40 -4.56 20.71
C ILE A 113 -10.32 -5.74 21.70
N ILE A 114 -9.84 -6.90 21.25
CA ILE A 114 -9.65 -8.08 22.12
C ILE A 114 -8.67 -7.77 23.25
N THR A 115 -7.58 -7.07 22.97
CA THR A 115 -6.59 -6.68 23.99
C THR A 115 -7.20 -5.74 25.02
N GLU A 116 -8.01 -4.77 24.60
CA GLU A 116 -8.71 -3.85 25.49
C GLU A 116 -9.71 -4.60 26.40
N GLN A 117 -10.47 -5.53 25.84
CA GLN A 117 -11.39 -6.36 26.58
C GLN A 117 -10.68 -7.20 27.65
N GLN A 118 -9.53 -7.78 27.29
CA GLN A 118 -8.74 -8.57 28.23
C GLN A 118 -8.20 -7.70 29.38
N ALA A 119 -7.71 -6.52 29.06
CA ALA A 119 -7.24 -5.57 30.08
C ALA A 119 -8.37 -5.17 31.05
N GLU A 120 -9.57 -4.95 30.54
CA GLU A 120 -10.74 -4.63 31.35
C GLU A 120 -11.13 -5.78 32.27
N LEU A 121 -11.11 -7.03 31.78
CA LEU A 121 -11.36 -8.21 32.61
C LEU A 121 -10.30 -8.37 33.69
N ASP A 122 -9.04 -8.19 33.39
CA ASP A 122 -7.95 -8.26 34.36
C ASP A 122 -8.12 -7.20 35.45
N ARG A 123 -8.50 -5.99 35.07
CA ARG A 123 -8.79 -4.90 36.02
C ARG A 123 -9.95 -5.25 36.94
N LEU A 124 -11.03 -5.78 36.41
CA LEU A 124 -12.20 -6.19 37.19
C LEU A 124 -11.86 -7.31 38.16
N GLU A 125 -10.99 -8.25 37.77
CA GLU A 125 -10.56 -9.32 38.64
C GLU A 125 -9.73 -8.81 39.81
N LEU A 126 -8.91 -7.78 39.59
CA LEU A 126 -8.14 -7.12 40.68
C LEU A 126 -9.07 -6.40 41.65
N GLU A 127 -10.12 -5.74 41.19
CA GLU A 127 -11.09 -5.03 42.05
C GLU A 127 -12.05 -5.98 42.77
N THR A 128 -12.45 -7.07 42.10
CA THR A 128 -13.41 -8.05 42.60
C THR A 128 -12.88 -9.45 42.30
N PRO A 129 -11.98 -10.02 43.11
CA PRO A 129 -11.42 -11.34 42.88
C PRO A 129 -12.52 -12.41 42.74
N GLY A 130 -12.42 -13.22 41.67
CA GLY A 130 -13.34 -14.29 41.39
C GLY A 130 -14.50 -13.95 40.46
N ILE A 131 -14.69 -12.66 40.08
CA ILE A 131 -15.78 -12.26 39.17
C ILE A 131 -15.64 -12.84 37.76
N THR A 132 -14.38 -13.09 37.35
CA THR A 132 -14.07 -13.62 36.02
C THR A 132 -13.77 -15.12 36.03
N ARG A 133 -13.93 -15.79 37.16
CA ARG A 133 -13.71 -17.23 37.23
C ARG A 133 -14.82 -17.98 36.54
N VAL A 134 -14.50 -18.48 35.37
CA VAL A 134 -15.43 -19.23 34.53
C VAL A 134 -14.77 -20.56 34.17
N ARG A 135 -15.43 -21.66 34.49
CA ARG A 135 -14.98 -22.97 34.03
C ARG A 135 -15.80 -23.40 32.83
N TRP A 136 -15.10 -23.85 31.80
CA TRP A 136 -15.71 -24.40 30.63
C TRP A 136 -15.95 -25.89 30.81
N THR A 137 -17.13 -26.36 30.49
CA THR A 137 -17.43 -27.78 30.42
C THR A 137 -16.90 -28.34 29.11
N GLU A 138 -16.70 -29.66 29.07
CA GLU A 138 -16.24 -30.33 27.84
C GLU A 138 -17.20 -30.15 26.66
N ASP A 139 -18.46 -29.85 26.92
CA ASP A 139 -19.50 -29.59 25.92
C ASP A 139 -19.54 -28.11 25.48
N GLY A 140 -18.60 -27.27 25.94
CA GLY A 140 -18.58 -25.83 25.62
C GLY A 140 -19.50 -24.99 26.48
N GLY A 141 -20.12 -25.55 27.50
CA GLY A 141 -20.93 -24.79 28.47
C GLY A 141 -20.07 -24.07 29.50
N VAL A 142 -20.69 -23.12 30.21
CA VAL A 142 -20.05 -22.34 31.24
C VAL A 142 -20.56 -22.76 32.62
N LEU A 143 -19.63 -23.17 33.51
CA LEU A 143 -19.93 -23.41 34.92
C LEU A 143 -19.61 -22.17 35.73
N LEU A 144 -20.62 -21.60 36.36
CA LEU A 144 -20.46 -20.53 37.33
C LEU A 144 -20.19 -21.15 38.70
N GLU A 145 -19.02 -20.88 39.28
CA GLU A 145 -18.75 -21.20 40.66
C GLU A 145 -19.38 -20.14 41.57
N GLU A 146 -20.21 -20.60 42.44
CA GLU A 146 -20.70 -19.75 43.54
C GLU A 146 -19.61 -19.49 44.56
#